data_d243b4ed9bb7364c26d58b9d0bd7be41
#
_entry.id   d243b4ed9bb7364c26d58b9d0bd7be41
#
_cell.length_a   1.000
_cell.length_b   1.000
_cell.length_c   1.000
_cell.angle_alpha   90.00
_cell.angle_beta   90.00
_cell.angle_gamma   90.00
#
_symmetry.space_group_name_H-M   'P 1'
#
loop_
_entity.id
_entity.type
_entity.pdbx_description
1 polymer ?
#
loop_
_entity_poly.entity_id
_entity_poly.type
_entity_poly.pdbx_seq_one_letter_code
_entity_poly.pdbx_strand_id
1 'polypeptide(L)'
;MESSVVMRKPAEILDADHELVIERVCAIDVAKASGMVCTRLPQGAAAGRRVSRVWEVAATTRAITELADHLVAVGIEQVTVESTSDYWRIWFYLLEARGLAVQLVNARDVKNLPGRPKTDKLDAVWLAKLTEKGLLRPSFVPPAQIRVLRDYTRLRVDLTRERTRHWQRLEKLLASIFRTSVR
;
A
#
# COMPACT_ATOMS: atom_id res chain seq x y z
N MET A 1 39.35 -15.56 50.75
CA MET A 1 38.83 -14.32 50.06
C MET A 1 37.72 -14.75 49.12
N GLU A 2 36.47 -14.72 49.64
CA GLU A 2 35.30 -15.06 48.86
C GLU A 2 34.83 -13.79 48.13
N SER A 3 34.87 -13.81 46.80
CA SER A 3 34.38 -12.75 45.94
C SER A 3 32.87 -12.87 45.89
N SER A 4 32.15 -12.04 46.63
CA SER A 4 30.69 -11.95 46.58
C SER A 4 30.29 -11.33 45.23
N VAL A 5 29.72 -12.13 44.34
CA VAL A 5 29.07 -11.67 43.12
C VAL A 5 27.84 -10.86 43.52
N VAL A 6 27.92 -9.55 43.42
CA VAL A 6 26.77 -8.66 43.59
C VAL A 6 25.83 -8.84 42.41
N MET A 7 24.81 -9.68 42.56
CA MET A 7 23.70 -9.74 41.60
C MET A 7 22.98 -8.40 41.58
N ARG A 8 23.11 -7.69 40.43
CA ARG A 8 22.29 -6.50 40.17
C ARG A 8 20.81 -6.93 40.11
N LYS A 9 19.96 -6.22 40.83
CA LYS A 9 18.51 -6.42 40.71
C LYS A 9 18.09 -6.24 39.25
N PRO A 10 17.22 -7.12 38.72
CA PRO A 10 16.67 -6.93 37.39
C PRO A 10 15.93 -5.58 37.33
N ALA A 11 16.23 -4.77 36.34
CA ALA A 11 15.50 -3.55 36.05
C ALA A 11 14.16 -3.95 35.44
N GLU A 12 13.06 -3.50 36.02
CA GLU A 12 11.74 -3.61 35.38
C GLU A 12 11.71 -2.58 34.24
N ILE A 13 11.73 -3.08 33.02
CA ILE A 13 11.50 -2.28 31.80
C ILE A 13 9.99 -2.37 31.58
N LEU A 14 9.30 -1.26 31.83
CA LEU A 14 7.90 -1.13 31.44
C LEU A 14 7.89 -1.28 29.91
N ASP A 15 7.19 -2.31 29.41
CA ASP A 15 6.89 -2.40 27.98
C ASP A 15 6.28 -1.07 27.56
N ALA A 16 6.86 -0.48 26.49
CA ALA A 16 6.28 0.71 25.89
C ALA A 16 4.86 0.33 25.49
N ASP A 17 3.93 0.81 26.28
CA ASP A 17 2.53 0.51 26.19
C ASP A 17 2.04 0.59 24.77
N HIS A 18 1.18 -0.32 24.48
CA HIS A 18 0.11 -0.34 23.52
C HIS A 18 0.38 -1.17 22.28
N GLU A 19 -0.09 -2.39 22.36
CA GLU A 19 -0.80 -2.95 21.22
C GLU A 19 -1.86 -1.93 20.81
N LEU A 20 -1.54 -1.04 19.87
CA LEU A 20 -2.49 -0.14 19.24
C LEU A 20 -3.47 -1.03 18.48
N VAL A 21 -4.53 -1.46 19.14
CA VAL A 21 -5.59 -2.25 18.54
C VAL A 21 -6.52 -1.27 17.85
N ILE A 22 -6.41 -1.19 16.53
CA ILE A 22 -7.38 -0.48 15.71
C ILE A 22 -8.60 -1.38 15.58
N GLU A 23 -9.77 -0.91 16.00
CA GLU A 23 -10.93 -1.77 16.11
C GLU A 23 -11.56 -2.12 14.76
N ARG A 24 -11.56 -1.19 13.82
CA ARG A 24 -12.25 -1.33 12.53
C ARG A 24 -11.28 -1.16 11.39
N VAL A 25 -10.81 -2.27 10.85
CA VAL A 25 -9.79 -2.26 9.81
C VAL A 25 -10.27 -2.90 8.53
N CYS A 26 -9.69 -2.43 7.43
CA CYS A 26 -9.78 -3.04 6.12
C CYS A 26 -8.37 -3.29 5.58
N ALA A 27 -8.17 -4.43 4.94
CA ALA A 27 -6.95 -4.73 4.21
C ALA A 27 -7.28 -5.14 2.78
N ILE A 28 -6.43 -4.73 1.85
CA ILE A 28 -6.60 -4.98 0.42
C ILE A 28 -5.29 -5.49 -0.15
N ASP A 29 -5.29 -6.73 -0.60
CA ASP A 29 -4.21 -7.30 -1.40
C ASP A 29 -4.50 -7.03 -2.88
N VAL A 30 -3.66 -6.19 -3.52
CA VAL A 30 -3.93 -5.63 -4.84
C VAL A 30 -3.25 -6.41 -5.94
N ALA A 31 -4.05 -6.89 -6.88
CA ALA A 31 -3.63 -7.42 -8.17
C ALA A 31 -3.96 -6.43 -9.32
N LYS A 32 -3.60 -6.80 -10.55
CA LYS A 32 -3.79 -5.95 -11.74
C LYS A 32 -5.26 -5.66 -12.06
N ALA A 33 -6.12 -6.67 -11.97
CA ALA A 33 -7.52 -6.58 -12.40
C ALA A 33 -8.52 -6.48 -11.23
N SER A 34 -8.09 -6.82 -10.02
CA SER A 34 -8.93 -6.86 -8.82
C SER A 34 -8.09 -6.68 -7.55
N GLY A 35 -8.76 -6.60 -6.42
CA GLY A 35 -8.15 -6.66 -5.10
C GLY A 35 -8.95 -7.58 -4.18
N MET A 36 -8.25 -8.38 -3.39
CA MET A 36 -8.86 -9.17 -2.33
C MET A 36 -9.01 -8.30 -1.09
N VAL A 37 -10.25 -7.99 -0.76
CA VAL A 37 -10.61 -7.10 0.35
C VAL A 37 -10.97 -7.92 1.57
N CYS A 38 -10.44 -7.56 2.73
CA CYS A 38 -10.81 -8.12 4.02
C CYS A 38 -11.18 -7.01 4.98
N THR A 39 -12.41 -6.98 5.48
CA THR A 39 -12.78 -6.15 6.63
C THR A 39 -12.74 -6.98 7.90
N ARG A 40 -12.25 -6.36 8.97
CA ARG A 40 -12.21 -6.98 10.29
C ARG A 40 -12.84 -6.04 11.31
N LEU A 41 -13.97 -6.47 11.87
CA LEU A 41 -14.86 -5.66 12.70
C LEU A 41 -15.11 -6.35 14.04
N PRO A 42 -15.39 -5.58 15.12
CA PRO A 42 -15.89 -6.15 16.39
C PRO A 42 -17.23 -6.88 16.14
N GLN A 43 -17.44 -7.99 16.83
CA GLN A 43 -18.69 -8.73 16.78
C GLN A 43 -19.46 -8.58 18.10
N GLY A 44 -20.49 -7.72 18.13
CA GLY A 44 -21.38 -7.55 19.29
C GLY A 44 -20.68 -6.94 20.51
N ALA A 45 -21.36 -7.00 21.67
CA ALA A 45 -20.86 -6.47 22.94
C ALA A 45 -19.81 -7.36 23.64
N ALA A 46 -19.51 -8.54 23.10
CA ALA A 46 -18.52 -9.44 23.69
C ALA A 46 -17.11 -8.95 23.36
N ALA A 47 -16.38 -8.52 24.38
CA ALA A 47 -15.00 -8.07 24.24
C ALA A 47 -14.12 -9.16 23.56
N GLY A 48 -13.41 -8.78 22.50
CA GLY A 48 -12.41 -9.60 21.84
C GLY A 48 -12.90 -10.48 20.69
N ARG A 49 -14.22 -10.65 20.47
CA ARG A 49 -14.69 -11.43 19.31
C ARG A 49 -14.74 -10.56 18.05
N ARG A 50 -14.09 -11.03 16.99
CA ARG A 50 -13.93 -10.30 15.72
C ARG A 50 -14.47 -11.11 14.54
N VAL A 51 -15.10 -10.44 13.58
CA VAL A 51 -15.56 -11.03 12.33
C VAL A 51 -14.70 -10.52 11.18
N SER A 52 -14.17 -11.44 10.41
CA SER A 52 -13.48 -11.14 9.13
C SER A 52 -14.42 -11.47 7.98
N ARG A 53 -14.62 -10.53 7.07
CA ARG A 53 -15.34 -10.73 5.81
C ARG A 53 -14.38 -10.51 4.66
N VAL A 54 -14.34 -11.45 3.72
CA VAL A 54 -13.40 -11.41 2.59
C VAL A 54 -14.17 -11.55 1.28
N TRP A 55 -13.87 -10.64 0.34
CA TRP A 55 -14.43 -10.69 -1.01
C TRP A 55 -13.49 -10.03 -2.01
N GLU A 56 -13.71 -10.32 -3.28
CA GLU A 56 -12.97 -9.73 -4.38
C GLU A 56 -13.69 -8.49 -4.91
N VAL A 57 -12.93 -7.44 -5.23
CA VAL A 57 -13.41 -6.20 -5.83
C VAL A 57 -12.63 -5.91 -7.09
N ALA A 58 -13.32 -5.59 -8.18
CA ALA A 58 -12.67 -5.24 -9.45
C ALA A 58 -11.88 -3.92 -9.34
N ALA A 59 -10.71 -3.84 -9.98
CA ALA A 59 -9.86 -2.64 -10.01
C ALA A 59 -10.40 -1.58 -10.97
N THR A 60 -11.68 -1.22 -10.83
CA THR A 60 -12.36 -0.16 -11.58
C THR A 60 -12.72 0.99 -10.67
N THR A 61 -12.74 2.21 -11.21
CA THR A 61 -13.11 3.41 -10.45
C THR A 61 -14.46 3.24 -9.75
N ARG A 62 -15.45 2.70 -10.46
CA ARG A 62 -16.81 2.48 -9.92
C ARG A 62 -16.79 1.51 -8.73
N ALA A 63 -16.20 0.33 -8.90
CA ALA A 63 -16.21 -0.69 -7.86
C ALA A 63 -15.43 -0.26 -6.61
N ILE A 64 -14.29 0.45 -6.80
CA ILE A 64 -13.50 0.97 -5.68
C ILE A 64 -14.23 2.11 -4.97
N THR A 65 -14.97 2.94 -5.71
CA THR A 65 -15.79 4.02 -5.10
C THR A 65 -16.94 3.43 -4.28
N GLU A 66 -17.66 2.44 -4.80
CA GLU A 66 -18.70 1.70 -4.07
C GLU A 66 -18.14 1.02 -2.81
N LEU A 67 -16.92 0.43 -2.92
CA LEU A 67 -16.20 -0.09 -1.76
C LEU A 67 -15.91 1.01 -0.73
N ALA A 68 -15.39 2.16 -1.16
CA ALA A 68 -15.04 3.26 -0.28
C ALA A 68 -16.26 3.76 0.49
N ASP A 69 -17.40 3.93 -0.18
CA ASP A 69 -18.67 4.32 0.45
C ASP A 69 -19.12 3.29 1.48
N HIS A 70 -18.98 1.99 1.17
CA HIS A 70 -19.26 0.91 2.12
C HIS A 70 -18.34 0.96 3.34
N LEU A 71 -17.03 1.16 3.14
CA LEU A 71 -16.05 1.22 4.23
C LEU A 71 -16.31 2.41 5.17
N VAL A 72 -16.69 3.57 4.61
CA VAL A 72 -17.10 4.74 5.39
C VAL A 72 -18.36 4.43 6.20
N ALA A 73 -19.37 3.82 5.57
CA ALA A 73 -20.64 3.48 6.22
C ALA A 73 -20.48 2.50 7.40
N VAL A 74 -19.53 1.56 7.31
CA VAL A 74 -19.24 0.62 8.40
C VAL A 74 -18.20 1.17 9.39
N GLY A 75 -17.74 2.40 9.21
CA GLY A 75 -16.85 3.11 10.13
C GLY A 75 -15.44 2.52 10.20
N ILE A 76 -14.86 2.16 9.04
CA ILE A 76 -13.46 1.71 8.99
C ILE A 76 -12.53 2.85 9.41
N GLU A 77 -11.65 2.58 10.36
CA GLU A 77 -10.67 3.53 10.91
C GLU A 77 -9.39 3.54 10.10
N GLN A 78 -8.94 2.37 9.63
CA GLN A 78 -7.70 2.23 8.87
C GLN A 78 -7.86 1.26 7.71
N VAL A 79 -7.42 1.68 6.53
CA VAL A 79 -7.30 0.83 5.35
C VAL A 79 -5.83 0.58 5.03
N THR A 80 -5.44 -0.68 4.90
CA THR A 80 -4.10 -1.08 4.45
C THR A 80 -4.18 -1.61 3.03
N VAL A 81 -3.36 -1.07 2.15
CA VAL A 81 -3.22 -1.51 0.76
C VAL A 81 -1.86 -2.14 0.59
N GLU A 82 -1.79 -3.41 0.19
CA GLU A 82 -0.56 -4.11 -0.18
C GLU A 82 -0.46 -4.18 -1.70
N SER A 83 0.70 -3.84 -2.27
CA SER A 83 0.96 -4.00 -3.70
C SER A 83 2.43 -4.18 -4.00
N THR A 84 2.72 -5.01 -5.01
CA THR A 84 4.07 -5.22 -5.54
C THR A 84 4.43 -4.31 -6.71
N SER A 85 3.47 -3.59 -7.29
CA SER A 85 3.63 -2.71 -8.46
C SER A 85 2.83 -1.41 -8.30
N ASP A 86 2.64 -0.66 -9.38
CA ASP A 86 1.91 0.61 -9.38
C ASP A 86 0.36 0.48 -9.31
N TYR A 87 -0.18 -0.73 -9.25
CA TYR A 87 -1.63 -0.98 -9.25
C TYR A 87 -2.34 -0.46 -7.99
N TRP A 88 -1.60 -0.21 -6.91
CA TRP A 88 -2.13 0.35 -5.67
C TRP A 88 -2.67 1.78 -5.82
N ARG A 89 -2.22 2.55 -6.85
CA ARG A 89 -2.51 3.99 -6.96
C ARG A 89 -4.00 4.28 -7.05
N ILE A 90 -4.73 3.56 -7.90
CA ILE A 90 -6.17 3.76 -8.06
C ILE A 90 -6.92 3.47 -6.75
N TRP A 91 -6.52 2.43 -6.02
CA TRP A 91 -7.11 2.09 -4.72
C TRP A 91 -6.81 3.15 -3.68
N PHE A 92 -5.55 3.49 -3.50
CA PHE A 92 -5.13 4.47 -2.50
C PHE A 92 -5.79 5.82 -2.72
N TYR A 93 -5.78 6.34 -3.96
CA TYR A 93 -6.26 7.69 -4.25
C TYR A 93 -7.79 7.79 -4.14
N LEU A 94 -8.54 6.79 -4.56
CA LEU A 94 -10.00 6.81 -4.46
C LEU A 94 -10.47 6.64 -3.01
N LEU A 95 -9.81 5.79 -2.23
CA LEU A 95 -10.12 5.60 -0.81
C LEU A 95 -9.76 6.85 0.01
N GLU A 96 -8.58 7.43 -0.23
CA GLU A 96 -8.14 8.69 0.39
C GLU A 96 -9.11 9.84 0.06
N ALA A 97 -9.56 9.95 -1.20
CA ALA A 97 -10.51 10.98 -1.63
C ALA A 97 -11.88 10.87 -0.93
N ARG A 98 -12.23 9.72 -0.37
CA ARG A 98 -13.43 9.50 0.45
C ARG A 98 -13.19 9.74 1.95
N GLY A 99 -12.02 10.25 2.32
CA GLY A 99 -11.68 10.58 3.71
C GLY A 99 -11.23 9.39 4.56
N LEU A 100 -10.98 8.22 3.96
CA LEU A 100 -10.46 7.07 4.68
C LEU A 100 -8.97 7.26 4.99
N ALA A 101 -8.54 6.85 6.19
CA ALA A 101 -7.12 6.75 6.51
C ALA A 101 -6.53 5.54 5.79
N VAL A 102 -5.69 5.79 4.78
CA VAL A 102 -5.11 4.74 3.93
C VAL A 102 -3.61 4.68 4.14
N GLN A 103 -3.09 3.48 4.37
CA GLN A 103 -1.65 3.21 4.37
C GLN A 103 -1.27 2.23 3.27
N LEU A 104 -0.14 2.49 2.63
CA LEU A 104 0.48 1.58 1.67
C LEU A 104 1.55 0.77 2.35
N VAL A 105 1.58 -0.54 2.14
CA VAL A 105 2.63 -1.41 2.65
C VAL A 105 3.29 -2.18 1.52
N ASN A 106 4.58 -2.46 1.67
CA ASN A 106 5.33 -3.23 0.70
C ASN A 106 5.15 -4.73 0.98
N ALA A 107 4.80 -5.49 -0.04
CA ALA A 107 4.67 -6.95 0.05
C ALA A 107 5.93 -7.66 0.59
N ARG A 108 7.13 -7.09 0.41
CA ARG A 108 8.37 -7.66 0.98
C ARG A 108 8.39 -7.59 2.50
N ASP A 109 7.93 -6.47 3.06
CA ASP A 109 7.93 -6.27 4.52
C ASP A 109 6.90 -7.18 5.18
N VAL A 110 5.75 -7.39 4.53
CA VAL A 110 4.70 -8.31 4.98
C VAL A 110 5.13 -9.79 4.88
N LYS A 111 5.87 -10.15 3.81
CA LYS A 111 6.36 -11.53 3.59
C LYS A 111 7.36 -12.00 4.64
N ASN A 112 8.08 -11.11 5.27
CA ASN A 112 9.10 -11.44 6.27
C ASN A 112 8.51 -11.70 7.66
N LEU A 113 7.21 -11.48 7.85
CA LEU A 113 6.55 -11.75 9.14
C LEU A 113 6.20 -13.24 9.27
N PRO A 114 6.48 -13.88 10.41
CA PRO A 114 6.20 -15.30 10.61
C PRO A 114 4.69 -15.57 10.63
N GLY A 115 4.28 -16.74 10.12
CA GLY A 115 2.89 -17.19 10.18
C GLY A 115 2.03 -16.82 8.96
N ARG A 116 2.61 -16.40 7.84
CA ARG A 116 1.87 -16.07 6.61
C ARG A 116 1.19 -17.32 6.02
N PRO A 117 -0.11 -17.25 5.71
CA PRO A 117 -0.86 -18.29 5.02
C PRO A 117 -0.44 -18.43 3.54
N LYS A 118 -0.94 -19.48 2.86
CA LYS A 118 -0.57 -19.79 1.47
C LYS A 118 -1.65 -19.47 0.42
N THR A 119 -2.72 -18.74 0.78
CA THR A 119 -3.82 -18.42 -0.15
C THR A 119 -4.19 -16.95 -0.08
N ASP A 120 -4.56 -16.34 -1.22
CA ASP A 120 -4.89 -14.92 -1.35
C ASP A 120 -5.96 -14.45 -0.35
N LYS A 121 -7.01 -15.26 -0.12
CA LYS A 121 -8.03 -14.94 0.90
C LYS A 121 -7.47 -14.90 2.30
N LEU A 122 -6.61 -15.85 2.64
CA LEU A 122 -5.96 -15.88 3.96
C LEU A 122 -4.88 -14.81 4.07
N ASP A 123 -4.25 -14.42 2.97
CA ASP A 123 -3.30 -13.31 2.92
C ASP A 123 -3.99 -11.98 3.26
N ALA A 124 -5.16 -11.70 2.68
CA ALA A 124 -5.95 -10.51 3.03
C ALA A 124 -6.41 -10.52 4.51
N VAL A 125 -6.81 -11.68 5.04
CA VAL A 125 -7.14 -11.81 6.48
C VAL A 125 -5.91 -11.58 7.35
N TRP A 126 -4.76 -12.11 6.95
CA TRP A 126 -3.51 -11.93 7.66
C TRP A 126 -3.09 -10.47 7.68
N LEU A 127 -3.15 -9.80 6.53
CA LEU A 127 -2.86 -8.38 6.40
C LEU A 127 -3.79 -7.54 7.30
N ALA A 128 -5.09 -7.87 7.37
CA ALA A 128 -6.04 -7.20 8.24
C ALA A 128 -5.71 -7.40 9.73
N LYS A 129 -5.25 -8.60 10.14
CA LYS A 129 -4.79 -8.86 11.51
C LYS A 129 -3.54 -8.06 11.87
N LEU A 130 -2.60 -7.92 10.93
CA LEU A 130 -1.40 -7.12 11.12
C LEU A 130 -1.73 -5.62 11.21
N THR A 131 -2.69 -5.15 10.39
CA THR A 131 -3.22 -3.78 10.46
C THR A 131 -3.83 -3.50 11.83
N GLU A 132 -4.68 -4.39 12.31
CA GLU A 132 -5.34 -4.29 13.62
C GLU A 132 -4.35 -4.13 14.76
N LYS A 133 -3.24 -4.85 14.70
CA LYS A 133 -2.18 -4.83 15.72
C LYS A 133 -1.13 -3.72 15.53
N GLY A 134 -1.26 -2.90 14.50
CA GLY A 134 -0.28 -1.85 14.19
C GLY A 134 1.12 -2.37 13.84
N LEU A 135 1.25 -3.63 13.40
CA LEU A 135 2.54 -4.28 13.13
C LEU A 135 3.10 -3.99 11.74
N LEU A 136 2.40 -3.19 10.95
CA LEU A 136 2.81 -2.88 9.58
C LEU A 136 3.56 -1.55 9.51
N ARG A 137 4.68 -1.55 8.78
CA ARG A 137 5.42 -0.33 8.49
C ARG A 137 4.87 0.31 7.21
N PRO A 138 4.23 1.49 7.29
CA PRO A 138 3.72 2.15 6.09
C PRO A 138 4.85 2.68 5.20
N SER A 139 4.67 2.52 3.90
CA SER A 139 5.49 3.17 2.89
C SER A 139 5.07 4.64 2.77
N PHE A 140 6.05 5.52 2.56
CA PHE A 140 5.75 6.94 2.37
C PHE A 140 5.03 7.18 1.04
N VAL A 141 3.81 7.68 1.11
CA VAL A 141 3.06 8.20 -0.04
C VAL A 141 2.99 9.73 0.10
N PRO A 142 3.53 10.49 -0.85
CA PRO A 142 3.50 11.95 -0.78
C PRO A 142 2.07 12.49 -0.73
N PRO A 143 1.83 13.66 -0.11
CA PRO A 143 0.53 14.34 -0.17
C PRO A 143 0.06 14.58 -1.61
N ALA A 144 -1.26 14.69 -1.83
CA ALA A 144 -1.86 14.78 -3.16
C ALA A 144 -1.25 15.88 -4.03
N GLN A 145 -1.00 17.06 -3.46
CA GLN A 145 -0.39 18.19 -4.17
C GLN A 145 1.02 17.86 -4.69
N ILE A 146 1.82 17.18 -3.88
CA ILE A 146 3.18 16.76 -4.26
C ILE A 146 3.13 15.64 -5.32
N ARG A 147 2.14 14.76 -5.26
CA ARG A 147 1.93 13.73 -6.30
C ARG A 147 1.66 14.37 -7.66
N VAL A 148 0.74 15.34 -7.71
CA VAL A 148 0.42 16.10 -8.93
C VAL A 148 1.67 16.80 -9.49
N LEU A 149 2.45 17.48 -8.65
CA LEU A 149 3.70 18.11 -9.07
C LEU A 149 4.70 17.11 -9.65
N ARG A 150 4.84 15.94 -9.02
CA ARG A 150 5.72 14.86 -9.52
C ARG A 150 5.25 14.32 -10.87
N ASP A 151 3.95 14.20 -11.10
CA ASP A 151 3.40 13.73 -12.37
C ASP A 151 3.66 14.76 -13.48
N TYR A 152 3.47 16.04 -13.24
CA TYR A 152 3.85 17.11 -14.19
C TYR A 152 5.35 17.11 -14.51
N THR A 153 6.22 16.99 -13.51
CA THR A 153 7.66 16.97 -13.75
C THR A 153 8.10 15.74 -14.54
N ARG A 154 7.51 14.56 -14.28
CA ARG A 154 7.74 13.34 -15.06
C ARG A 154 7.28 13.49 -16.49
N LEU A 155 6.04 13.97 -16.69
CA LEU A 155 5.50 14.21 -18.02
C LEU A 155 6.41 15.17 -18.83
N ARG A 156 6.87 16.25 -18.22
CA ARG A 156 7.82 17.17 -18.87
C ARG A 156 9.10 16.47 -19.32
N VAL A 157 9.66 15.62 -18.47
CA VAL A 157 10.88 14.86 -18.80
C VAL A 157 10.61 13.91 -19.95
N ASP A 158 9.48 13.21 -19.95
CA ASP A 158 9.13 12.23 -21.00
C ASP A 158 8.89 12.94 -22.34
N LEU A 159 8.15 14.04 -22.37
CA LEU A 159 7.94 14.84 -23.59
C LEU A 159 9.26 15.41 -24.13
N THR A 160 10.18 15.83 -23.26
CA THR A 160 11.50 16.29 -23.68
C THR A 160 12.32 15.17 -24.32
N ARG A 161 12.29 13.98 -23.73
CA ARG A 161 12.97 12.79 -24.27
C ARG A 161 12.36 12.36 -25.61
N GLU A 162 11.05 12.42 -25.75
CA GLU A 162 10.36 12.11 -27.01
C GLU A 162 10.74 13.11 -28.11
N ARG A 163 10.73 14.40 -27.80
CA ARG A 163 11.19 15.43 -28.73
C ARG A 163 12.61 15.14 -29.21
N THR A 164 13.53 14.83 -28.31
CA THR A 164 14.93 14.50 -28.66
C THR A 164 15.00 13.28 -29.57
N ARG A 165 14.21 12.23 -29.30
CA ARG A 165 14.13 11.04 -30.15
C ARG A 165 13.64 11.38 -31.56
N HIS A 166 12.64 12.26 -31.69
CA HIS A 166 12.16 12.69 -33.02
C HIS A 166 13.21 13.49 -33.78
N TRP A 167 13.92 14.41 -33.12
CA TRP A 167 15.04 15.13 -33.75
C TRP A 167 16.13 14.18 -34.26
N GLN A 168 16.55 13.24 -33.45
CA GLN A 168 17.55 12.24 -33.85
C GLN A 168 17.09 11.38 -35.05
N ARG A 169 15.79 11.06 -35.11
CA ARG A 169 15.24 10.36 -36.30
C ARG A 169 15.29 11.21 -37.55
N LEU A 170 14.94 12.49 -37.46
CA LEU A 170 15.02 13.42 -38.58
C LEU A 170 16.46 13.60 -39.04
N GLU A 171 17.42 13.81 -38.15
CA GLU A 171 18.82 13.91 -38.46
C GLU A 171 19.34 12.66 -39.20
N LYS A 172 18.99 11.46 -38.73
CA LYS A 172 19.35 10.22 -39.41
C LYS A 172 18.74 10.11 -40.82
N LEU A 173 17.48 10.51 -40.95
CA LEU A 173 16.80 10.51 -42.26
C LEU A 173 17.49 11.47 -43.24
N LEU A 174 17.76 12.70 -42.83
CA LEU A 174 18.48 13.68 -43.61
C LEU A 174 19.88 13.19 -44.02
N ALA A 175 20.63 12.65 -43.05
CA ALA A 175 21.96 12.08 -43.31
C ALA A 175 21.92 10.93 -44.36
N SER A 176 20.86 10.12 -44.36
CA SER A 176 20.69 9.05 -45.35
C SER A 176 20.42 9.61 -46.76
N ILE A 177 19.59 10.65 -46.88
CA ILE A 177 19.25 11.31 -48.16
C ILE A 177 20.50 11.96 -48.75
N PHE A 178 21.27 12.70 -47.96
CA PHE A 178 22.50 13.35 -48.42
C PHE A 178 23.61 12.35 -48.85
N ARG A 179 23.69 11.19 -48.22
CA ARG A 179 24.63 10.14 -48.65
C ARG A 179 24.27 9.50 -49.97
N THR A 180 22.99 9.44 -50.32
CA THR A 180 22.51 8.88 -51.59
C THR A 180 22.63 9.88 -52.76
N SER A 181 22.68 11.20 -52.48
CA SER A 181 22.75 12.24 -53.46
C SER A 181 24.18 12.59 -53.98
N VAL A 182 25.21 11.96 -53.41
CA VAL A 182 26.66 12.20 -53.73
C VAL A 182 27.26 10.99 -54.50
N ARG A 183 26.48 10.15 -55.11
CA ARG A 183 26.95 9.09 -56.03
C ARG A 183 26.57 9.40 -57.47
#